data_cb5099e2a4b353c42947e052b17b106c
#
_entry.id   cb5099e2a4b353c42947e052b17b106c
#
_cell.length_a   1.000
_cell.length_b   1.000
_cell.length_c   1.000
_cell.angle_alpha   90.00
_cell.angle_beta   90.00
_cell.angle_gamma   90.00
#
_symmetry.space_group_name_H-M   'P 1'
#
loop_
_entity.id
_entity.type
_entity.pdbx_description
1 polymer ?
#
loop_
_entity_poly.entity_id
_entity_poly.type
_entity_poly.pdbx_seq_one_letter_code
_entity_poly.pdbx_strand_id
1 'polypeptide(L)'
;DSAWLALGFDETHFQDDFPTKEYYGNRPYQTDSASYRDFEKLYEAMPEDKPRFGFLVSIQSHGDYTMNDASLDIVHAATDYGEYDELMDEYLSCIHMSDAAVQELCDYFTKQYEETGRKVVLALAGDHAPSFVDHVADKTRTEGNDLQILERSTPFFIWANYPLENIDAATSTADSLNRMDMVMLAPTIAQQAGLPLTGYYKYLLAMKQQTPVVTAANDYMKVDGTTGTYGEDESLDAWVKGYLALEYNNIGAHAKRVQSIFGQ
;
A
#
# COMPACT_ATOMS: atom_id res chain seq x y z
N ASP A 1 -3.28 -20.40 -5.08
CA ASP A 1 -2.11 -20.99 -4.40
C ASP A 1 -0.86 -20.99 -5.29
N SER A 2 -0.93 -21.54 -6.50
CA SER A 2 0.25 -21.72 -7.38
C SER A 2 0.97 -20.41 -7.72
N ALA A 3 0.26 -19.29 -7.86
CA ALA A 3 0.87 -18.00 -8.17
C ALA A 3 1.75 -17.48 -7.03
N TRP A 4 1.28 -17.55 -5.79
CA TRP A 4 2.03 -17.11 -4.62
C TRP A 4 3.26 -17.98 -4.36
N LEU A 5 3.12 -19.30 -4.48
CA LEU A 5 4.25 -20.24 -4.39
C LEU A 5 5.29 -19.97 -5.50
N ALA A 6 4.83 -19.64 -6.71
CA ALA A 6 5.73 -19.27 -7.81
C ALA A 6 6.47 -17.92 -7.57
N LEU A 7 5.90 -17.03 -6.75
CA LEU A 7 6.55 -15.80 -6.29
C LEU A 7 7.54 -16.02 -5.13
N GLY A 8 7.63 -17.24 -4.59
CA GLY A 8 8.59 -17.63 -3.57
C GLY A 8 8.06 -17.64 -2.14
N PHE A 9 6.74 -17.56 -1.95
CA PHE A 9 6.15 -17.77 -0.62
C PHE A 9 6.23 -19.24 -0.24
N ASP A 10 6.59 -19.53 1.00
CA ASP A 10 6.65 -20.89 1.54
C ASP A 10 5.25 -21.44 1.84
N GLU A 11 4.35 -20.58 2.31
CA GLU A 11 2.98 -20.93 2.69
C GLU A 11 1.97 -19.88 2.21
N THR A 12 0.74 -20.32 1.99
CA THR A 12 -0.40 -19.47 1.63
C THR A 12 -1.63 -19.87 2.44
N HIS A 13 -2.31 -18.87 3.01
CA HIS A 13 -3.53 -19.03 3.79
C HIS A 13 -4.62 -18.15 3.18
N PHE A 14 -5.81 -18.69 3.02
CA PHE A 14 -6.97 -18.00 2.46
C PHE A 14 -8.05 -17.81 3.52
N GLN A 15 -9.10 -17.10 3.18
CA GLN A 15 -10.17 -16.73 4.11
C GLN A 15 -10.72 -17.92 4.93
N ASP A 16 -10.79 -19.11 4.33
CA ASP A 16 -11.28 -20.31 5.01
C ASP A 16 -10.30 -20.86 6.07
N ASP A 17 -9.01 -20.55 5.92
CA ASP A 17 -7.95 -20.97 6.83
C ASP A 17 -7.85 -20.06 8.07
N PHE A 18 -8.50 -18.88 8.05
CA PHE A 18 -8.55 -17.95 9.16
C PHE A 18 -9.65 -18.38 10.15
N PRO A 19 -9.31 -18.81 11.38
CA PRO A 19 -10.28 -19.37 12.31
C PRO A 19 -11.23 -18.35 12.93
N THR A 20 -10.78 -17.09 13.10
CA THR A 20 -11.58 -16.05 13.71
C THR A 20 -12.60 -15.51 12.72
N LYS A 21 -13.89 -15.64 13.03
CA LYS A 21 -14.99 -15.19 12.17
C LYS A 21 -15.73 -14.06 12.86
N GLU A 22 -15.27 -12.83 12.68
CA GLU A 22 -15.86 -11.62 13.21
C GLU A 22 -16.25 -10.69 12.06
N TYR A 23 -17.46 -10.12 12.12
CA TYR A 23 -18.05 -9.29 11.08
C TYR A 23 -18.69 -8.06 11.71
N TYR A 24 -18.70 -6.93 11.01
CA TYR A 24 -19.48 -5.77 11.42
C TYR A 24 -20.89 -5.87 10.84
N GLY A 25 -21.88 -5.92 11.74
CA GLY A 25 -23.30 -5.95 11.37
C GLY A 25 -23.61 -7.06 10.36
N ASN A 26 -24.20 -6.67 9.25
CA ASN A 26 -24.60 -7.59 8.17
C ASN A 26 -23.55 -7.70 7.05
N ARG A 27 -22.39 -7.09 7.19
CA ARG A 27 -21.34 -7.15 6.17
C ARG A 27 -20.77 -8.57 6.05
N PRO A 28 -20.55 -9.08 4.83
CA PRO A 28 -20.02 -10.43 4.64
C PRO A 28 -18.49 -10.52 4.82
N TYR A 29 -17.85 -9.41 5.16
CA TYR A 29 -16.39 -9.30 5.22
C TYR A 29 -15.88 -9.43 6.65
N GLN A 30 -14.86 -10.26 6.82
CA GLN A 30 -14.18 -10.42 8.10
C GLN A 30 -13.54 -9.09 8.52
N THR A 31 -13.58 -8.76 9.81
CA THR A 31 -12.97 -7.55 10.34
C THR A 31 -11.45 -7.59 10.20
N ASP A 32 -10.83 -6.43 10.01
CA ASP A 32 -9.37 -6.31 9.94
C ASP A 32 -8.72 -6.72 11.26
N SER A 33 -9.32 -6.34 12.39
CA SER A 33 -8.86 -6.75 13.72
C SER A 33 -8.81 -8.27 13.88
N ALA A 34 -9.84 -9.01 13.40
CA ALA A 34 -9.84 -10.47 13.41
C ALA A 34 -8.78 -11.06 12.48
N SER A 35 -8.65 -10.48 11.28
CA SER A 35 -7.65 -10.90 10.29
C SER A 35 -6.23 -10.70 10.81
N TYR A 36 -5.97 -9.57 11.48
CA TYR A 36 -4.66 -9.28 12.07
C TYR A 36 -4.32 -10.21 13.22
N ARG A 37 -5.25 -10.49 14.13
CA ARG A 37 -5.02 -11.47 15.22
C ARG A 37 -4.72 -12.88 14.72
N ASP A 38 -5.32 -13.31 13.62
CA ASP A 38 -5.00 -14.61 13.03
C ASP A 38 -3.65 -14.55 12.29
N PHE A 39 -3.34 -13.44 11.61
CA PHE A 39 -2.04 -13.21 11.01
C PHE A 39 -0.90 -13.19 12.04
N GLU A 40 -1.10 -12.58 13.21
CA GLU A 40 -0.15 -12.58 14.32
C GLU A 40 0.22 -14.01 14.74
N LYS A 41 -0.76 -14.90 14.87
CA LYS A 41 -0.53 -16.31 15.20
C LYS A 41 0.27 -17.04 14.13
N LEU A 42 -0.03 -16.78 12.84
CA LEU A 42 0.73 -17.33 11.71
C LEU A 42 2.17 -16.80 11.73
N TYR A 43 2.34 -15.49 11.99
CA TYR A 43 3.65 -14.86 12.10
C TYR A 43 4.47 -15.43 13.27
N GLU A 44 3.85 -15.67 14.42
CA GLU A 44 4.51 -16.29 15.58
C GLU A 44 4.97 -17.73 15.29
N ALA A 45 4.20 -18.48 14.50
CA ALA A 45 4.52 -19.84 14.13
C ALA A 45 5.69 -19.95 13.14
N MET A 46 6.10 -18.86 12.48
CA MET A 46 7.26 -18.86 11.57
C MET A 46 8.58 -19.09 12.33
N PRO A 47 9.60 -19.72 11.71
CA PRO A 47 10.90 -19.96 12.32
C PRO A 47 11.54 -18.70 12.94
N GLU A 48 12.09 -18.83 14.14
CA GLU A 48 12.70 -17.70 14.85
C GLU A 48 14.10 -17.34 14.37
N ASP A 49 14.81 -18.31 13.82
CA ASP A 49 16.20 -18.22 13.38
C ASP A 49 16.37 -17.62 11.97
N LYS A 50 15.26 -17.26 11.32
CA LYS A 50 15.23 -16.71 9.97
C LYS A 50 14.51 -15.36 9.92
N PRO A 51 14.83 -14.51 8.92
CA PRO A 51 13.98 -13.39 8.57
C PRO A 51 12.57 -13.89 8.20
N ARG A 52 11.55 -13.17 8.66
CA ARG A 52 10.16 -13.45 8.37
C ARG A 52 9.61 -12.41 7.40
N PHE A 53 8.82 -12.87 6.44
CA PHE A 53 8.06 -11.99 5.56
C PHE A 53 6.61 -12.47 5.54
N GLY A 54 5.69 -11.60 5.89
CA GLY A 54 4.25 -11.83 5.82
C GLY A 54 3.59 -10.81 4.90
N PHE A 55 2.69 -11.26 4.05
CA PHE A 55 1.86 -10.43 3.20
C PHE A 55 0.40 -10.78 3.46
N LEU A 56 -0.38 -9.80 3.89
CA LEU A 56 -1.79 -9.96 4.22
C LEU A 56 -2.61 -9.00 3.35
N VAL A 57 -3.68 -9.51 2.76
CA VAL A 57 -4.74 -8.71 2.14
C VAL A 57 -5.96 -8.77 3.05
N SER A 58 -6.31 -7.65 3.66
CA SER A 58 -7.55 -7.54 4.44
C SER A 58 -8.73 -7.15 3.55
N ILE A 59 -9.96 -7.31 4.03
CA ILE A 59 -11.16 -7.17 3.20
C ILE A 59 -12.27 -6.34 3.85
N GLN A 60 -12.12 -5.91 5.09
CA GLN A 60 -13.17 -5.25 5.85
C GLN A 60 -13.80 -4.06 5.12
N SER A 61 -12.96 -3.22 4.51
CA SER A 61 -13.40 -2.00 3.82
C SER A 61 -13.74 -2.19 2.34
N HIS A 62 -13.84 -3.43 1.84
CA HIS A 62 -14.31 -3.71 0.48
C HIS A 62 -15.78 -3.31 0.29
N GLY A 63 -16.17 -2.75 -0.87
CA GLY A 63 -17.58 -2.50 -1.22
C GLY A 63 -18.40 -3.80 -1.16
N ASP A 64 -19.69 -3.79 -1.06
CA ASP A 64 -20.68 -2.77 -1.30
C ASP A 64 -21.02 -2.00 0.02
N TYR A 65 -21.28 -0.71 -0.06
CA TYR A 65 -21.57 0.18 1.09
C TYR A 65 -23.05 0.53 1.17
N THR A 66 -23.93 -0.44 0.91
CA THR A 66 -25.39 -0.22 0.80
C THR A 66 -26.18 -0.93 1.90
N MET A 67 -25.53 -1.31 2.97
CA MET A 67 -26.13 -2.18 3.98
C MET A 67 -27.06 -1.46 4.97
N ASN A 68 -27.07 -0.11 4.98
CA ASN A 68 -27.85 0.70 5.94
C ASN A 68 -27.79 0.11 7.37
N ASP A 69 -26.60 -0.23 7.82
CA ASP A 69 -26.40 -0.91 9.09
C ASP A 69 -26.02 0.12 10.16
N ALA A 70 -26.86 0.28 11.16
CA ALA A 70 -26.60 1.21 12.27
C ALA A 70 -25.28 0.96 13.01
N SER A 71 -24.68 -0.22 12.89
CA SER A 71 -23.33 -0.51 13.44
C SER A 71 -22.22 0.18 12.65
N LEU A 72 -22.52 0.68 11.45
CA LEU A 72 -21.62 1.41 10.56
C LEU A 72 -21.90 2.91 10.52
N ASP A 73 -22.80 3.39 11.36
CA ASP A 73 -23.13 4.81 11.51
C ASP A 73 -22.23 5.47 12.57
N ILE A 74 -20.91 5.41 12.35
CA ILE A 74 -19.88 5.82 13.30
C ILE A 74 -19.25 7.16 12.91
N VAL A 75 -18.96 7.32 11.62
CA VAL A 75 -18.28 8.51 11.07
C VAL A 75 -19.12 9.07 9.92
N HIS A 76 -19.32 10.39 9.96
CA HIS A 76 -20.05 11.09 8.92
C HIS A 76 -19.15 12.06 8.17
N ALA A 77 -19.33 12.13 6.85
CA ALA A 77 -18.63 13.11 6.03
C ALA A 77 -19.09 14.55 6.39
N ALA A 78 -18.13 15.45 6.51
CA ALA A 78 -18.44 16.87 6.73
C ALA A 78 -18.92 17.60 5.45
N THR A 79 -18.67 17.01 4.28
CA THR A 79 -19.05 17.53 2.97
C THR A 79 -20.32 16.84 2.52
N ASP A 80 -21.25 17.61 1.94
CA ASP A 80 -22.47 17.08 1.31
C ASP A 80 -22.11 16.47 -0.06
N TYR A 81 -22.23 15.15 -0.17
CA TYR A 81 -22.04 14.36 -1.40
C TYR A 81 -23.36 14.02 -2.09
N GLY A 82 -24.51 14.47 -1.54
CA GLY A 82 -25.84 14.25 -2.11
C GLY A 82 -26.27 12.79 -2.04
N GLU A 83 -26.54 12.18 -3.18
CA GLU A 83 -26.97 10.77 -3.25
C GLU A 83 -25.90 9.76 -2.80
N TYR A 84 -24.66 10.20 -2.61
CA TYR A 84 -23.53 9.38 -2.15
C TYR A 84 -23.22 9.53 -0.65
N ASP A 85 -23.98 10.33 0.11
CA ASP A 85 -23.73 10.57 1.53
C ASP A 85 -23.70 9.27 2.33
N GLU A 86 -24.74 8.42 2.18
CA GLU A 86 -24.83 7.14 2.90
C GLU A 86 -23.68 6.19 2.55
N LEU A 87 -23.28 6.12 1.28
CA LEU A 87 -22.15 5.31 0.84
C LEU A 87 -20.84 5.82 1.41
N MET A 88 -20.67 7.14 1.46
CA MET A 88 -19.47 7.78 2.02
C MET A 88 -19.38 7.55 3.52
N ASP A 89 -20.48 7.70 4.25
CA ASP A 89 -20.50 7.52 5.71
C ASP A 89 -20.19 6.06 6.08
N GLU A 90 -20.77 5.09 5.37
CA GLU A 90 -20.44 3.67 5.58
C GLU A 90 -18.98 3.37 5.23
N TYR A 91 -18.47 3.90 4.12
CA TYR A 91 -17.05 3.76 3.75
C TYR A 91 -16.12 4.36 4.81
N LEU A 92 -16.38 5.59 5.26
CA LEU A 92 -15.58 6.26 6.28
C LEU A 92 -15.62 5.52 7.62
N SER A 93 -16.77 4.97 7.98
CA SER A 93 -16.90 4.14 9.18
C SER A 93 -16.07 2.85 9.07
N CYS A 94 -16.06 2.19 7.91
CA CYS A 94 -15.19 1.03 7.68
C CYS A 94 -13.71 1.40 7.78
N ILE A 95 -13.29 2.51 7.19
CA ILE A 95 -11.90 2.98 7.26
C ILE A 95 -11.51 3.36 8.69
N HIS A 96 -12.39 4.01 9.44
CA HIS A 96 -12.15 4.33 10.86
C HIS A 96 -11.90 3.07 11.70
N MET A 97 -12.68 2.01 11.46
CA MET A 97 -12.48 0.73 12.15
C MET A 97 -11.20 0.02 11.69
N SER A 98 -10.85 0.12 10.41
CA SER A 98 -9.57 -0.41 9.89
C SER A 98 -8.38 0.32 10.52
N ASP A 99 -8.45 1.65 10.69
CA ASP A 99 -7.42 2.44 11.35
C ASP A 99 -7.20 1.99 12.80
N ALA A 100 -8.29 1.75 13.54
CA ALA A 100 -8.20 1.19 14.89
C ALA A 100 -7.55 -0.20 14.93
N ALA A 101 -7.89 -1.07 13.98
CA ALA A 101 -7.28 -2.40 13.87
C ALA A 101 -5.77 -2.31 13.54
N VAL A 102 -5.36 -1.36 12.70
CA VAL A 102 -3.94 -1.10 12.42
C VAL A 102 -3.19 -0.65 13.67
N GLN A 103 -3.81 0.17 14.52
CA GLN A 103 -3.22 0.54 15.81
C GLN A 103 -3.01 -0.69 16.69
N GLU A 104 -3.98 -1.61 16.78
CA GLU A 104 -3.85 -2.88 17.53
C GLU A 104 -2.64 -3.69 17.02
N LEU A 105 -2.46 -3.79 15.71
CA LEU A 105 -1.33 -4.50 15.09
C LEU A 105 0.01 -3.83 15.40
N CYS A 106 0.08 -2.51 15.38
CA CYS A 106 1.27 -1.75 15.77
C CYS A 106 1.61 -1.96 17.26
N ASP A 107 0.61 -1.97 18.13
CA ASP A 107 0.76 -2.20 19.56
C ASP A 107 1.26 -3.62 19.83
N TYR A 108 0.74 -4.63 19.12
CA TYR A 108 1.21 -6.01 19.20
C TYR A 108 2.70 -6.11 18.85
N PHE A 109 3.15 -5.54 17.72
CA PHE A 109 4.55 -5.60 17.33
C PHE A 109 5.46 -4.74 18.21
N THR A 110 4.94 -3.65 18.79
CA THR A 110 5.67 -2.86 19.81
C THR A 110 5.96 -3.70 21.05
N LYS A 111 4.93 -4.37 21.56
CA LYS A 111 5.08 -5.27 22.72
C LYS A 111 6.01 -6.44 22.41
N GLN A 112 5.92 -7.04 21.23
CA GLN A 112 6.82 -8.11 20.79
C GLN A 112 8.28 -7.63 20.78
N TYR A 113 8.55 -6.39 20.37
CA TYR A 113 9.90 -5.83 20.40
C TYR A 113 10.42 -5.65 21.83
N GLU A 114 9.59 -5.16 22.73
CA GLU A 114 9.92 -5.02 24.15
C GLU A 114 10.27 -6.36 24.81
N GLU A 115 9.54 -7.42 24.44
CA GLU A 115 9.69 -8.76 25.03
C GLU A 115 10.86 -9.56 24.39
N THR A 116 11.08 -9.40 23.08
CA THR A 116 11.99 -10.29 22.32
C THR A 116 13.13 -9.58 21.62
N GLY A 117 13.07 -8.26 21.47
CA GLY A 117 14.02 -7.47 20.66
C GLY A 117 13.87 -7.68 19.16
N ARG A 118 12.83 -8.39 18.69
CA ARG A 118 12.62 -8.64 17.26
C ARG A 118 12.18 -7.37 16.54
N LYS A 119 13.00 -6.94 15.60
CA LYS A 119 12.73 -5.79 14.73
C LYS A 119 11.72 -6.14 13.65
N VAL A 120 10.69 -5.32 13.50
CA VAL A 120 9.65 -5.46 12.48
C VAL A 120 9.46 -4.14 11.77
N VAL A 121 9.37 -4.20 10.44
CA VAL A 121 8.88 -3.10 9.59
C VAL A 121 7.53 -3.52 9.05
N LEU A 122 6.51 -2.71 9.28
CA LEU A 122 5.17 -2.86 8.78
C LEU A 122 4.93 -1.82 7.68
N ALA A 123 4.47 -2.26 6.52
CA ALA A 123 4.00 -1.37 5.47
C ALA A 123 2.55 -1.71 5.14
N LEU A 124 1.73 -0.69 5.05
CA LEU A 124 0.33 -0.81 4.63
C LEU A 124 0.09 0.12 3.45
N ALA A 125 -0.67 -0.36 2.49
CA ALA A 125 -1.15 0.45 1.38
C ALA A 125 -2.55 -0.01 0.98
N GLY A 126 -3.42 0.95 0.63
CA GLY A 126 -4.67 0.63 -0.05
C GLY A 126 -4.39 0.12 -1.46
N ASP A 127 -5.17 -0.81 -1.94
CA ASP A 127 -5.05 -1.40 -3.28
C ASP A 127 -5.73 -0.52 -4.35
N HIS A 128 -6.89 0.06 -4.03
CA HIS A 128 -7.63 0.98 -4.89
C HIS A 128 -8.65 1.81 -4.09
N ALA A 129 -9.16 2.86 -4.69
CA ALA A 129 -10.23 3.67 -4.15
C ALA A 129 -11.60 2.95 -4.23
N PRO A 130 -12.63 3.38 -3.46
CA PRO A 130 -13.97 2.83 -3.55
C PRO A 130 -14.60 3.07 -4.94
N SER A 131 -15.54 2.21 -5.34
CA SER A 131 -16.15 2.22 -6.68
C SER A 131 -16.90 3.51 -7.04
N PHE A 132 -17.29 4.31 -6.06
CA PHE A 132 -17.99 5.58 -6.25
C PHE A 132 -17.07 6.81 -6.24
N VAL A 133 -15.74 6.63 -6.21
CA VAL A 133 -14.78 7.74 -6.10
C VAL A 133 -14.93 8.76 -7.22
N ASP A 134 -15.20 8.32 -8.45
CA ASP A 134 -15.35 9.17 -9.62
C ASP A 134 -16.52 10.18 -9.47
N HIS A 135 -17.51 9.87 -8.62
CA HIS A 135 -18.67 10.72 -8.36
C HIS A 135 -18.45 11.74 -7.24
N VAL A 136 -17.45 11.52 -6.40
CA VAL A 136 -17.22 12.34 -5.20
C VAL A 136 -15.87 13.06 -5.23
N ALA A 137 -14.95 12.65 -6.07
CA ALA A 137 -13.58 13.18 -6.14
C ALA A 137 -13.53 14.69 -6.40
N ASP A 138 -14.42 15.21 -7.24
CA ASP A 138 -14.52 16.65 -7.53
C ASP A 138 -14.81 17.50 -6.29
N LYS A 139 -15.53 16.96 -5.29
CA LYS A 139 -15.89 17.68 -4.07
C LYS A 139 -14.77 17.69 -3.03
N THR A 140 -13.84 16.74 -3.12
CA THR A 140 -12.67 16.63 -2.22
C THR A 140 -11.41 17.28 -2.79
N ARG A 141 -11.46 17.71 -4.06
CA ARG A 141 -10.32 18.19 -4.83
C ARG A 141 -9.88 19.58 -4.41
N THR A 142 -8.57 19.75 -4.22
CA THR A 142 -7.90 21.05 -4.18
C THR A 142 -7.47 21.47 -5.59
N GLU A 143 -7.53 22.77 -5.89
CA GLU A 143 -7.06 23.31 -7.17
C GLU A 143 -5.61 22.86 -7.47
N GLY A 144 -5.33 22.56 -8.74
CA GLY A 144 -4.00 22.22 -9.21
C GLY A 144 -3.60 20.74 -9.12
N ASN A 145 -4.42 19.89 -8.53
CA ASN A 145 -4.18 18.45 -8.52
C ASN A 145 -4.72 17.79 -9.80
N ASP A 146 -3.96 16.83 -10.34
CA ASP A 146 -4.45 16.01 -11.43
C ASP A 146 -5.51 15.03 -10.90
N LEU A 147 -6.73 15.15 -11.44
CA LEU A 147 -7.87 14.36 -10.99
C LEU A 147 -7.63 12.86 -11.18
N GLN A 148 -7.07 12.46 -12.32
CA GLN A 148 -6.84 11.05 -12.63
C GLN A 148 -5.83 10.41 -11.68
N ILE A 149 -4.80 11.15 -11.27
CA ILE A 149 -3.84 10.67 -10.29
C ILE A 149 -4.51 10.57 -8.91
N LEU A 150 -5.33 11.55 -8.53
CA LEU A 150 -6.02 11.55 -7.23
C LEU A 150 -7.05 10.43 -7.10
N GLU A 151 -7.86 10.20 -8.12
CA GLU A 151 -8.86 9.14 -8.14
C GLU A 151 -8.26 7.73 -7.99
N ARG A 152 -6.98 7.58 -8.36
CA ARG A 152 -6.24 6.32 -8.27
C ARG A 152 -5.25 6.27 -7.11
N SER A 153 -5.23 7.31 -6.28
CA SER A 153 -4.36 7.38 -5.11
C SER A 153 -4.99 6.73 -3.90
N THR A 154 -4.20 5.97 -3.18
CA THR A 154 -4.58 5.34 -1.92
C THR A 154 -3.58 5.70 -0.83
N PRO A 155 -3.99 5.72 0.45
CA PRO A 155 -3.06 5.96 1.53
C PRO A 155 -2.06 4.81 1.67
N PHE A 156 -0.84 5.14 2.09
CA PHE A 156 0.14 4.17 2.55
C PHE A 156 0.91 4.70 3.75
N PHE A 157 1.50 3.81 4.53
CA PHE A 157 2.49 4.17 5.52
C PHE A 157 3.55 3.06 5.66
N ILE A 158 4.70 3.43 6.19
CA ILE A 158 5.76 2.52 6.62
C ILE A 158 6.03 2.83 8.09
N TRP A 159 5.88 1.82 8.94
CA TRP A 159 6.08 1.90 10.38
C TRP A 159 7.08 0.84 10.81
N ALA A 160 7.81 1.09 11.89
CA ALA A 160 8.67 0.09 12.50
C ALA A 160 8.58 0.17 14.02
N ASN A 161 8.72 -0.98 14.68
CA ASN A 161 8.77 -1.06 16.13
C ASN A 161 10.15 -0.67 16.72
N TYR A 162 11.05 -0.16 15.89
CA TYR A 162 12.37 0.32 16.26
C TYR A 162 12.71 1.58 15.43
N PRO A 163 13.70 2.43 15.87
CA PRO A 163 14.11 3.58 15.07
C PRO A 163 14.69 3.15 13.70
N LEU A 164 14.11 3.66 12.62
CA LEU A 164 14.63 3.49 11.26
C LEU A 164 15.73 4.55 11.00
N GLU A 165 16.86 4.13 10.42
CA GLU A 165 18.01 5.02 10.22
C GLU A 165 17.92 5.88 8.95
N ASN A 166 17.15 5.44 7.97
CA ASN A 166 17.10 6.03 6.63
C ASN A 166 15.74 6.68 6.30
N ILE A 167 15.05 7.18 7.32
CA ILE A 167 13.84 7.98 7.08
C ILE A 167 14.28 9.34 6.60
N ASP A 168 13.88 9.69 5.39
CA ASP A 168 14.03 11.05 4.91
C ASP A 168 12.99 11.94 5.62
N ALA A 169 13.45 12.67 6.65
CA ALA A 169 12.58 13.52 7.46
C ALA A 169 11.92 14.66 6.62
N ALA A 170 12.45 14.94 5.44
CA ALA A 170 11.87 15.88 4.50
C ALA A 170 10.60 15.37 3.82
N THR A 171 10.33 14.06 3.88
CA THR A 171 9.13 13.47 3.28
C THR A 171 7.84 13.80 4.01
N SER A 172 7.91 14.33 5.22
CA SER A 172 6.72 14.53 6.06
C SER A 172 5.92 15.82 5.76
N THR A 173 6.43 16.74 4.93
CA THR A 173 5.83 18.07 4.81
C THR A 173 5.52 18.58 3.40
N ALA A 174 6.01 17.91 2.36
CA ALA A 174 5.71 18.28 0.97
C ALA A 174 4.77 17.26 0.35
N ASP A 175 3.58 17.66 -0.07
CA ASP A 175 2.55 16.78 -0.66
C ASP A 175 3.09 15.90 -1.80
N SER A 176 3.95 16.42 -2.65
CA SER A 176 4.54 15.67 -3.76
C SER A 176 5.53 14.59 -3.32
N LEU A 177 6.26 14.78 -2.24
CA LEU A 177 7.25 13.83 -1.73
C LEU A 177 6.60 12.64 -1.02
N ASN A 178 5.38 12.81 -0.53
CA ASN A 178 4.61 11.74 0.12
C ASN A 178 3.82 10.89 -0.88
N ARG A 179 3.85 11.24 -2.16
CA ARG A 179 3.21 10.46 -3.23
C ARG A 179 4.24 9.64 -3.95
N MET A 180 3.91 8.39 -4.21
CA MET A 180 4.75 7.51 -5.02
C MET A 180 3.92 6.41 -5.67
N ASP A 181 4.39 5.94 -6.80
CA ASP A 181 3.86 4.74 -7.44
C ASP A 181 4.08 3.51 -6.53
N MET A 182 3.15 2.57 -6.57
CA MET A 182 3.20 1.33 -5.78
C MET A 182 4.48 0.52 -6.04
N VAL A 183 5.03 0.56 -7.25
CA VAL A 183 6.29 -0.14 -7.58
C VAL A 183 7.49 0.38 -6.78
N MET A 184 7.39 1.59 -6.23
CA MET A 184 8.43 2.21 -5.41
C MET A 184 8.29 1.88 -3.91
N LEU A 185 7.19 1.25 -3.49
CA LEU A 185 6.96 0.93 -2.09
C LEU A 185 7.98 -0.10 -1.58
N ALA A 186 8.12 -1.23 -2.26
CA ALA A 186 9.06 -2.28 -1.84
C ALA A 186 10.52 -1.81 -1.77
N PRO A 187 11.10 -1.10 -2.77
CA PRO A 187 12.44 -0.54 -2.65
C PRO A 187 12.55 0.52 -1.55
N THR A 188 11.50 1.30 -1.28
CA THR A 188 11.50 2.27 -0.17
C THR A 188 11.52 1.57 1.18
N ILE A 189 10.73 0.52 1.38
CA ILE A 189 10.76 -0.33 2.59
C ILE A 189 12.17 -0.92 2.77
N ALA A 190 12.72 -1.52 1.72
CA ALA A 190 14.06 -2.13 1.78
C ALA A 190 15.15 -1.12 2.15
N GLN A 191 15.10 0.09 1.58
CA GLN A 191 16.03 1.17 1.91
C GLN A 191 15.90 1.61 3.37
N GLN A 192 14.69 1.85 3.85
CA GLN A 192 14.44 2.30 5.23
C GLN A 192 14.78 1.23 6.26
N ALA A 193 14.56 -0.03 5.94
CA ALA A 193 14.92 -1.17 6.77
C ALA A 193 16.43 -1.51 6.74
N GLY A 194 17.23 -0.81 5.92
CA GLY A 194 18.66 -1.08 5.76
C GLY A 194 18.97 -2.41 5.06
N LEU A 195 18.02 -2.92 4.26
CA LEU A 195 18.20 -4.16 3.50
C LEU A 195 19.06 -3.94 2.25
N PRO A 196 19.78 -4.97 1.77
CA PRO A 196 20.50 -4.89 0.51
C PRO A 196 19.57 -4.55 -0.67
N LEU A 197 20.00 -3.62 -1.51
CA LEU A 197 19.24 -3.17 -2.66
C LEU A 197 19.75 -3.81 -3.95
N THR A 198 18.85 -4.42 -4.71
CA THR A 198 19.13 -4.89 -6.08
C THR A 198 19.41 -3.72 -7.02
N GLY A 199 19.96 -3.97 -8.19
CA GLY A 199 20.13 -2.96 -9.24
C GLY A 199 18.78 -2.33 -9.65
N TYR A 200 17.74 -3.15 -9.75
CA TYR A 200 16.38 -2.69 -10.04
C TYR A 200 15.84 -1.76 -8.94
N TYR A 201 15.98 -2.11 -7.68
CA TYR A 201 15.56 -1.27 -6.56
C TYR A 201 16.31 0.07 -6.53
N LYS A 202 17.64 0.05 -6.77
CA LYS A 202 18.43 1.28 -6.89
C LYS A 202 17.94 2.18 -8.03
N TYR A 203 17.56 1.58 -9.17
CA TYR A 203 16.99 2.32 -10.28
C TYR A 203 15.66 2.98 -9.91
N LEU A 204 14.73 2.24 -9.30
CA LEU A 204 13.43 2.77 -8.87
C LEU A 204 13.58 3.90 -7.84
N LEU A 205 14.49 3.76 -6.87
CA LEU A 205 14.77 4.82 -5.90
C LEU A 205 15.37 6.08 -6.54
N ALA A 206 16.24 5.92 -7.54
CA ALA A 206 16.78 7.04 -8.30
C ALA A 206 15.70 7.71 -9.16
N MET A 207 14.84 6.92 -9.81
CA MET A 207 13.70 7.42 -10.57
C MET A 207 12.72 8.19 -9.68
N LYS A 208 12.43 7.71 -8.47
CA LYS A 208 11.57 8.37 -7.48
C LYS A 208 12.03 9.80 -7.17
N GLN A 209 13.32 10.08 -7.22
CA GLN A 209 13.87 11.44 -7.00
C GLN A 209 13.61 12.40 -8.16
N GLN A 210 13.14 11.92 -9.31
CA GLN A 210 12.81 12.69 -10.50
C GLN A 210 11.30 12.70 -10.74
N THR A 211 10.70 11.52 -10.75
CA THR A 211 9.28 11.30 -10.97
C THR A 211 8.79 10.20 -10.03
N PRO A 212 8.23 10.56 -8.86
CA PRO A 212 7.74 9.59 -7.88
C PRO A 212 6.47 8.86 -8.33
N VAL A 213 5.72 9.39 -9.29
CA VAL A 213 4.49 8.77 -9.80
C VAL A 213 4.58 8.61 -11.31
N VAL A 214 4.29 7.41 -11.79
CA VAL A 214 4.12 7.08 -13.21
C VAL A 214 2.89 6.21 -13.35
N THR A 215 1.90 6.67 -14.11
CA THR A 215 0.64 5.93 -14.29
C THR A 215 0.71 4.98 -15.48
N ALA A 216 -0.17 3.99 -15.49
CA ALA A 216 -0.35 3.09 -16.65
C ALA A 216 -0.85 3.83 -17.92
N ALA A 217 -1.39 5.04 -17.76
CA ALA A 217 -1.81 5.91 -18.86
C ALA A 217 -0.67 6.78 -19.42
N ASN A 218 0.58 6.57 -18.96
CA ASN A 218 1.76 7.35 -19.30
C ASN A 218 1.77 8.80 -18.76
N ASP A 219 0.96 9.11 -17.77
CA ASP A 219 1.08 10.35 -17.03
C ASP A 219 2.14 10.20 -15.93
N TYR A 220 2.77 11.30 -15.55
CA TYR A 220 3.74 11.31 -14.46
C TYR A 220 3.55 12.54 -13.55
N MET A 221 4.05 12.43 -12.34
CA MET A 221 4.18 13.55 -11.43
C MET A 221 5.65 13.74 -11.06
N LYS A 222 6.13 14.98 -11.17
CA LYS A 222 7.47 15.39 -10.73
C LYS A 222 7.53 15.53 -9.20
N VAL A 223 8.75 15.62 -8.68
CA VAL A 223 8.98 15.81 -7.23
C VAL A 223 8.36 17.12 -6.71
N ASP A 224 8.24 18.14 -7.54
CA ASP A 224 7.59 19.41 -7.18
C ASP A 224 6.05 19.39 -7.26
N GLY A 225 5.47 18.22 -7.60
CA GLY A 225 4.03 18.03 -7.72
C GLY A 225 3.45 18.42 -9.07
N THR A 226 4.25 18.93 -10.01
CA THR A 226 3.76 19.20 -11.37
C THR A 226 3.54 17.91 -12.13
N THR A 227 2.46 17.83 -12.89
CA THR A 227 2.09 16.67 -13.72
C THR A 227 2.43 16.93 -15.18
N GLY A 228 2.57 15.86 -15.94
CA GLY A 228 2.80 15.86 -17.37
C GLY A 228 2.57 14.49 -17.97
N THR A 229 2.68 14.41 -19.28
CA THR A 229 2.46 13.17 -20.04
C THR A 229 3.75 12.76 -20.74
N TYR A 230 3.94 11.45 -20.91
CA TYR A 230 5.08 10.90 -21.66
C TYR A 230 5.18 11.52 -23.05
N GLY A 231 6.35 12.00 -23.40
CA GLY A 231 6.65 12.72 -24.63
C GLY A 231 6.80 14.22 -24.48
N GLU A 232 6.49 14.78 -23.30
CA GLU A 232 6.60 16.23 -23.03
C GLU A 232 7.95 16.65 -22.43
N ASP A 233 8.67 15.74 -21.77
CA ASP A 233 9.95 16.00 -21.12
C ASP A 233 10.94 14.84 -21.38
N GLU A 234 11.90 15.06 -22.29
CA GLU A 234 12.86 14.02 -22.69
C GLU A 234 13.65 13.43 -21.50
N SER A 235 13.93 14.21 -20.48
CA SER A 235 14.69 13.74 -19.33
C SER A 235 13.89 12.77 -18.47
N LEU A 236 12.61 13.04 -18.28
CA LEU A 236 11.69 12.15 -17.56
C LEU A 236 11.30 10.94 -18.41
N ASP A 237 11.08 11.16 -19.70
CA ASP A 237 10.81 10.08 -20.65
C ASP A 237 11.93 9.02 -20.67
N ALA A 238 13.18 9.44 -20.49
CA ALA A 238 14.31 8.53 -20.38
C ALA A 238 14.19 7.63 -19.13
N TRP A 239 13.74 8.17 -18.00
CA TRP A 239 13.48 7.39 -16.78
C TRP A 239 12.32 6.42 -16.96
N VAL A 240 11.19 6.88 -17.48
CA VAL A 240 10.02 6.03 -17.74
C VAL A 240 10.34 4.93 -18.72
N LYS A 241 11.04 5.23 -19.81
CA LYS A 241 11.48 4.24 -20.79
C LYS A 241 12.43 3.20 -20.21
N GLY A 242 13.34 3.62 -19.34
CA GLY A 242 14.24 2.71 -18.63
C GLY A 242 13.48 1.79 -17.70
N TYR A 243 12.51 2.32 -16.94
CA TYR A 243 11.61 1.56 -16.09
C TYR A 243 10.85 0.49 -16.88
N LEU A 244 10.16 0.87 -17.95
CA LEU A 244 9.40 -0.06 -18.78
C LEU A 244 10.30 -1.15 -19.41
N ALA A 245 11.53 -0.81 -19.80
CA ALA A 245 12.50 -1.77 -20.30
C ALA A 245 12.94 -2.77 -19.22
N LEU A 246 13.11 -2.32 -17.98
CA LEU A 246 13.44 -3.18 -16.85
C LEU A 246 12.27 -4.08 -16.48
N GLU A 247 11.05 -3.56 -16.43
CA GLU A 247 9.85 -4.38 -16.21
C GLU A 247 9.69 -5.47 -17.26
N TYR A 248 9.83 -5.09 -18.55
CA TYR A 248 9.78 -6.07 -19.63
C TYR A 248 10.88 -7.13 -19.46
N ASN A 249 12.09 -6.73 -19.08
CA ASN A 249 13.18 -7.69 -18.84
C ASN A 249 12.91 -8.59 -17.65
N ASN A 250 12.27 -8.08 -16.59
CA ASN A 250 11.95 -8.86 -15.39
C ASN A 250 10.84 -9.89 -15.66
N ILE A 251 9.77 -9.47 -16.32
CA ILE A 251 8.53 -10.26 -16.45
C ILE A 251 8.39 -10.86 -17.85
N GLY A 252 8.63 -10.09 -18.90
CA GLY A 252 8.37 -10.47 -20.28
C GLY A 252 9.51 -11.20 -20.97
N ALA A 253 10.76 -10.94 -20.59
CA ALA A 253 11.93 -11.46 -21.30
C ALA A 253 12.29 -12.92 -20.97
N HIS A 254 11.64 -13.53 -19.97
CA HIS A 254 11.82 -14.93 -19.56
C HIS A 254 13.30 -15.38 -19.50
N ALA A 255 13.75 -16.17 -20.50
CA ALA A 255 15.11 -16.72 -20.55
C ALA A 255 16.21 -15.67 -20.74
N LYS A 256 15.88 -14.43 -21.05
CA LYS A 256 16.83 -13.32 -21.23
C LYS A 256 16.85 -12.36 -20.03
N ARG A 257 16.20 -12.71 -18.92
CA ARG A 257 16.22 -11.89 -17.70
C ARG A 257 17.65 -11.71 -17.21
N VAL A 258 18.04 -10.47 -16.98
CA VAL A 258 19.39 -10.12 -16.51
C VAL A 258 19.44 -10.27 -14.99
N GLN A 259 19.81 -11.43 -14.50
CA GLN A 259 19.77 -11.77 -13.07
C GLN A 259 20.55 -10.79 -12.18
N SER A 260 21.68 -10.28 -12.64
CA SER A 260 22.50 -9.33 -11.85
C SER A 260 21.80 -8.00 -11.55
N ILE A 261 20.69 -7.68 -12.24
CA ILE A 261 19.90 -6.47 -11.96
C ILE A 261 18.82 -6.76 -10.91
N PHE A 262 18.25 -7.97 -10.92
CA PHE A 262 17.08 -8.33 -10.11
C PHE A 262 17.42 -9.25 -8.91
N GLY A 263 18.59 -9.87 -8.91
CA GLY A 263 19.10 -10.69 -7.81
C GLY A 263 20.15 -9.95 -6.98
N GLN A 264 20.48 -10.56 -5.85
CA GLN A 264 21.65 -10.18 -5.04
C GLN A 264 22.86 -10.99 -5.46
#